data_f447fe8d1354a06c1472d2f062a6a13a
#
_entry.id   f447fe8d1354a06c1472d2f062a6a13a
#
_cell.length_a   1.000
_cell.length_b   1.000
_cell.length_c   1.000
_cell.angle_alpha   90.00
_cell.angle_beta   90.00
_cell.angle_gamma   90.00
#
_symmetry.space_group_name_H-M   'P 1'
#
loop_
_entity.id
_entity.type
_entity.pdbx_description
1 polymer ?
#
loop_
_entity_poly.entity_id
_entity_poly.type
_entity_poly.pdbx_seq_one_letter_code
_entity_poly.pdbx_strand_id
1 'polypeptide(L)'
;MSGRGFFIWFVATLMLSAIAFSQSFLSQYKGLPYRDSRYNSGPQNIPGRVLCAYYDQGGEGVSYHDTDPQNHGSGELNPADGTYLNEFRIHEGVDTSYTKFNRKPDPIDDNSFDKVVPPADLPYVGWTEPGEWFDITVDVTHRGTYAADFLYTSNRGGTISIDVNGKDATGPLEITTTNDPADPLAWRQWHHWNLASQLFKVSLSKGKNILTVHILTNGNMNLAYFDFKRVH
;
A
#
# COMPACT_ATOMS: atom_id res chain seq x y z
N MET A 1 26.88 -28.28 31.91
CA MET A 1 26.49 -26.86 31.92
C MET A 1 27.09 -26.16 30.71
N SER A 2 26.57 -26.26 29.49
CA SER A 2 27.11 -25.55 28.30
C SER A 2 26.14 -25.24 27.18
N GLY A 3 24.80 -25.35 27.40
CA GLY A 3 23.82 -25.11 26.33
C GLY A 3 23.27 -23.67 26.21
N ARG A 4 23.41 -22.83 27.23
CA ARG A 4 22.83 -21.49 27.25
C ARG A 4 23.66 -20.42 26.50
N GLY A 5 24.97 -20.57 26.43
CA GLY A 5 25.86 -19.60 25.76
C GLY A 5 25.76 -19.63 24.25
N PHE A 6 25.58 -20.81 23.64
CA PHE A 6 25.56 -20.99 22.19
C PHE A 6 24.31 -20.37 21.53
N PHE A 7 23.17 -20.43 22.22
CA PHE A 7 21.90 -19.87 21.71
C PHE A 7 21.90 -18.33 21.71
N ILE A 8 22.50 -17.71 22.72
CA ILE A 8 22.60 -16.24 22.83
C ILE A 8 23.50 -15.67 21.72
N TRP A 9 24.60 -16.32 21.40
CA TRP A 9 25.50 -15.90 20.31
C TRP A 9 24.83 -16.00 18.93
N PHE A 10 24.07 -17.03 18.68
CA PHE A 10 23.40 -17.23 17.38
C PHE A 10 22.30 -16.19 17.15
N VAL A 11 21.51 -15.87 18.16
CA VAL A 11 20.48 -14.82 18.08
C VAL A 11 21.08 -13.42 17.91
N ALA A 12 22.18 -13.12 18.61
CA ALA A 12 22.88 -11.84 18.48
C ALA A 12 23.49 -11.65 17.07
N THR A 13 24.06 -12.70 16.48
CA THR A 13 24.61 -12.65 15.13
C THR A 13 23.54 -12.45 14.05
N LEU A 14 22.38 -13.10 14.20
CA LEU A 14 21.24 -12.91 13.29
C LEU A 14 20.66 -11.50 13.38
N MET A 15 20.56 -10.93 14.57
CA MET A 15 20.07 -9.55 14.75
C MET A 15 21.05 -8.52 14.16
N LEU A 16 22.35 -8.69 14.34
CA LEU A 16 23.36 -7.81 13.78
C LEU A 16 23.36 -7.84 12.23
N SER A 17 23.20 -9.01 11.64
CA SER A 17 23.13 -9.13 10.18
C SER A 17 21.86 -8.50 9.60
N ALA A 18 20.71 -8.62 10.26
CA ALA A 18 19.46 -8.00 9.83
C ALA A 18 19.51 -6.46 9.92
N ILE A 19 20.12 -5.90 10.96
CA ILE A 19 20.33 -4.45 11.11
C ILE A 19 21.27 -3.93 10.03
N ALA A 20 22.38 -4.62 9.76
CA ALA A 20 23.34 -4.24 8.74
C ALA A 20 22.71 -4.26 7.33
N PHE A 21 21.90 -5.26 7.02
CA PHE A 21 21.16 -5.34 5.75
C PHE A 21 20.18 -4.17 5.59
N SER A 22 19.34 -3.90 6.59
CA SER A 22 18.39 -2.80 6.58
C SER A 22 19.07 -1.44 6.38
N GLN A 23 20.19 -1.18 7.06
CA GLN A 23 20.95 0.05 6.89
C GLN A 23 21.60 0.15 5.49
N SER A 24 22.09 -0.96 4.95
CA SER A 24 22.62 -1.02 3.59
C SER A 24 21.54 -0.70 2.57
N PHE A 25 20.36 -1.31 2.69
CA PHE A 25 19.21 -1.02 1.82
C PHE A 25 18.84 0.46 1.84
N LEU A 26 18.62 1.03 3.04
CA LEU A 26 18.23 2.44 3.21
C LEU A 26 19.25 3.42 2.64
N SER A 27 20.56 3.09 2.69
CA SER A 27 21.63 3.93 2.14
C SER A 27 21.70 3.88 0.61
N GLN A 28 21.21 2.80 -0.02
CA GLN A 28 21.21 2.59 -1.47
C GLN A 28 19.89 2.98 -2.12
N TYR A 29 18.81 3.07 -1.36
CA TYR A 29 17.50 3.42 -1.86
C TYR A 29 17.49 4.81 -2.50
N LYS A 30 16.97 4.91 -3.73
CA LYS A 30 16.98 6.12 -4.57
C LYS A 30 15.64 6.82 -4.65
N GLY A 31 14.56 6.15 -4.22
CA GLY A 31 13.25 6.77 -4.14
C GLY A 31 13.21 7.91 -3.12
N LEU A 32 12.29 8.83 -3.32
CA LEU A 32 12.07 9.97 -2.44
C LEU A 32 10.63 9.93 -1.92
N PRO A 33 10.39 10.28 -0.64
CA PRO A 33 9.04 10.36 -0.13
C PRO A 33 8.15 11.24 -1.01
N TYR A 34 6.93 10.79 -1.27
CA TYR A 34 6.00 11.52 -2.12
C TYR A 34 5.80 12.97 -1.66
N ARG A 35 5.85 13.90 -2.59
CA ARG A 35 5.58 15.32 -2.39
C ARG A 35 4.95 15.93 -3.62
N ASP A 36 3.95 16.74 -3.41
CA ASP A 36 3.36 17.61 -4.42
C ASP A 36 2.84 18.92 -3.79
N SER A 37 2.03 19.66 -4.54
CA SER A 37 1.46 20.94 -4.07
C SER A 37 0.47 20.80 -2.91
N ARG A 38 -0.13 19.62 -2.70
CA ARG A 38 -1.09 19.34 -1.63
C ARG A 38 -0.51 18.52 -0.49
N TYR A 39 0.36 17.55 -0.82
CA TYR A 39 1.03 16.71 0.16
C TYR A 39 2.52 17.03 0.18
N ASN A 40 2.96 17.83 1.13
CA ASN A 40 4.35 18.28 1.23
C ASN A 40 5.06 17.88 2.53
N SER A 41 4.43 17.01 3.33
CA SER A 41 4.95 16.63 4.66
C SER A 41 6.12 15.64 4.62
N GLY A 42 6.42 15.03 3.47
CA GLY A 42 7.49 14.03 3.33
C GLY A 42 7.06 12.62 3.76
N PRO A 43 7.88 11.85 4.50
CA PRO A 43 7.55 10.48 4.91
C PRO A 43 6.21 10.40 5.64
N GLN A 44 5.43 9.34 5.38
CA GLN A 44 4.17 9.12 6.08
C GLN A 44 4.43 8.57 7.49
N ASN A 45 3.66 9.01 8.49
CA ASN A 45 3.95 8.70 9.89
C ASN A 45 3.34 7.38 10.36
N ILE A 46 4.12 6.60 11.12
CA ILE A 46 3.66 5.42 11.85
C ILE A 46 3.89 5.64 13.37
N PRO A 47 2.86 5.42 14.24
CA PRO A 47 1.50 4.95 13.95
C PRO A 47 0.67 5.95 13.18
N GLY A 48 -0.30 5.44 12.43
CA GLY A 48 -1.22 6.24 11.63
C GLY A 48 -1.50 5.63 10.26
N ARG A 49 -2.21 6.38 9.44
CA ARG A 49 -2.61 5.97 8.11
C ARG A 49 -1.47 6.19 7.11
N VAL A 50 -1.17 5.16 6.31
CA VAL A 50 -0.20 5.16 5.23
C VAL A 50 -0.96 4.93 3.93
N LEU A 51 -1.09 5.97 3.11
CA LEU A 51 -1.82 5.97 1.84
C LEU A 51 -0.99 5.28 0.75
N CYS A 52 -1.56 4.28 0.08
CA CYS A 52 -0.89 3.55 -0.99
C CYS A 52 -0.55 4.46 -2.19
N ALA A 53 -1.47 5.33 -2.58
CA ALA A 53 -1.25 6.25 -3.70
C ALA A 53 -0.17 7.31 -3.45
N TYR A 54 0.28 7.48 -2.20
CA TYR A 54 1.43 8.32 -1.86
C TYR A 54 2.73 7.51 -1.80
N TYR A 55 2.85 6.53 -2.73
CA TYR A 55 4.10 5.82 -2.94
C TYR A 55 5.22 6.77 -3.38
N ASP A 56 6.46 6.37 -3.19
CA ASP A 56 7.63 7.24 -3.38
C ASP A 56 7.77 7.72 -4.83
N GLN A 57 8.43 8.86 -5.00
CA GLN A 57 8.89 9.38 -6.28
C GLN A 57 10.23 8.75 -6.61
N GLY A 58 10.49 8.49 -7.89
CA GLY A 58 11.74 7.87 -8.36
C GLY A 58 11.60 7.23 -9.73
N GLY A 59 10.37 6.88 -10.09
CA GLY A 59 10.03 6.28 -11.38
C GLY A 59 10.14 4.76 -11.39
N GLU A 60 9.86 4.21 -12.55
CA GLU A 60 9.87 2.78 -12.86
C GLU A 60 11.21 2.11 -12.49
N GLY A 61 11.14 0.98 -11.80
CA GLY A 61 12.29 0.22 -11.33
C GLY A 61 13.08 0.84 -10.19
N VAL A 62 12.64 2.00 -9.66
CA VAL A 62 13.27 2.70 -8.53
C VAL A 62 12.35 2.77 -7.32
N SER A 63 11.13 3.23 -7.49
CA SER A 63 10.12 3.39 -6.45
C SER A 63 8.83 2.65 -6.74
N TYR A 64 8.69 2.13 -7.92
CA TYR A 64 7.61 1.23 -8.32
C TYR A 64 8.01 0.41 -9.55
N HIS A 65 7.26 -0.64 -9.81
CA HIS A 65 7.19 -1.36 -11.08
C HIS A 65 5.74 -1.59 -11.45
N ASP A 66 5.39 -1.20 -12.65
CA ASP A 66 4.09 -1.42 -13.26
C ASP A 66 4.25 -2.23 -14.54
N THR A 67 3.30 -3.10 -14.84
CA THR A 67 3.31 -3.95 -16.05
C THR A 67 2.95 -3.18 -17.30
N ASP A 68 2.33 -1.99 -17.15
CA ASP A 68 1.99 -1.07 -18.22
C ASP A 68 2.59 0.33 -17.93
N PRO A 69 3.21 1.01 -18.90
CA PRO A 69 3.77 2.34 -18.69
C PRO A 69 2.73 3.46 -18.60
N GLN A 70 1.45 3.17 -18.85
CA GLN A 70 0.36 4.15 -18.92
C GLN A 70 -0.53 4.04 -17.69
N ASN A 71 -0.85 5.18 -17.06
CA ASN A 71 -1.87 5.26 -16.01
C ASN A 71 -3.27 5.27 -16.62
N HIS A 72 -4.02 4.18 -16.48
CA HIS A 72 -5.39 4.04 -17.00
C HIS A 72 -6.45 4.68 -16.09
N GLY A 73 -6.08 5.06 -14.90
CA GLY A 73 -6.96 5.78 -13.98
C GLY A 73 -6.89 7.29 -14.18
N SER A 74 -5.79 7.92 -13.79
CA SER A 74 -5.59 9.36 -13.93
C SER A 74 -5.27 9.74 -15.38
N GLY A 75 -6.02 10.71 -15.90
CA GLY A 75 -5.88 11.16 -17.29
C GLY A 75 -6.67 10.34 -18.31
N GLU A 76 -7.15 9.14 -17.97
CA GLU A 76 -7.96 8.29 -18.85
C GLU A 76 -9.37 8.09 -18.28
N LEU A 77 -9.58 7.21 -17.29
CA LEU A 77 -10.88 7.08 -16.62
C LEU A 77 -11.27 8.38 -15.90
N ASN A 78 -10.33 9.05 -15.28
CA ASN A 78 -10.47 10.38 -14.74
C ASN A 78 -9.90 11.37 -15.78
N PRO A 79 -10.72 12.20 -16.44
CA PRO A 79 -10.25 13.00 -17.58
C PRO A 79 -9.19 14.02 -17.17
N ALA A 80 -8.20 14.23 -18.06
CA ALA A 80 -7.20 15.28 -17.90
C ALA A 80 -7.85 16.67 -18.13
N ASP A 81 -8.39 17.26 -17.07
CA ASP A 81 -9.15 18.52 -17.11
C ASP A 81 -8.58 19.62 -16.19
N GLY A 82 -7.36 19.44 -15.70
CA GLY A 82 -6.70 20.34 -14.74
C GLY A 82 -7.11 20.09 -13.27
N THR A 83 -8.00 19.13 -13.01
CA THR A 83 -8.41 18.80 -11.65
C THR A 83 -7.34 17.94 -10.97
N TYR A 84 -6.93 18.29 -9.77
CA TYR A 84 -5.86 17.61 -9.04
C TYR A 84 -6.03 16.09 -8.96
N LEU A 85 -7.22 15.61 -8.58
CA LEU A 85 -7.47 14.17 -8.43
C LEU A 85 -7.62 13.44 -9.78
N ASN A 86 -8.09 14.12 -10.81
CA ASN A 86 -8.18 13.53 -12.14
C ASN A 86 -6.80 13.37 -12.79
N GLU A 87 -5.84 14.20 -12.42
CA GLU A 87 -4.47 14.21 -12.96
C GLU A 87 -3.43 13.75 -11.92
N PHE A 88 -3.88 13.13 -10.83
CA PHE A 88 -2.99 12.66 -9.77
C PHE A 88 -2.00 11.62 -10.31
N ARG A 89 -0.71 11.93 -10.30
CA ARG A 89 0.38 11.08 -10.83
C ARG A 89 0.22 10.64 -12.30
N ILE A 90 -0.44 11.43 -13.11
CA ILE A 90 -0.83 11.16 -14.52
C ILE A 90 0.35 10.73 -15.44
N HIS A 91 1.60 11.04 -15.07
CA HIS A 91 2.80 10.74 -15.88
C HIS A 91 3.57 9.51 -15.38
N GLU A 92 2.98 8.73 -14.49
CA GLU A 92 3.58 7.51 -13.94
C GLU A 92 2.77 6.29 -14.39
N GLY A 93 3.41 5.10 -14.46
CA GLY A 93 2.75 3.87 -14.92
C GLY A 93 1.67 3.39 -13.94
N VAL A 94 1.91 3.53 -12.63
CA VAL A 94 0.98 3.01 -11.61
C VAL A 94 -0.41 3.60 -11.77
N ASP A 95 -1.40 2.75 -11.95
CA ASP A 95 -2.79 3.14 -12.07
C ASP A 95 -3.31 3.78 -10.78
N THR A 96 -3.79 5.00 -10.88
CA THR A 96 -4.34 5.72 -9.74
C THR A 96 -5.74 6.26 -10.00
N SER A 97 -6.58 6.18 -8.98
CA SER A 97 -7.90 6.81 -8.99
C SER A 97 -8.23 7.34 -7.60
N TYR A 98 -9.46 7.76 -7.38
CA TYR A 98 -9.91 8.27 -6.09
C TYR A 98 -11.37 7.91 -5.84
N THR A 99 -11.79 7.91 -4.57
CA THR A 99 -13.17 7.61 -4.17
C THR A 99 -14.14 8.73 -4.56
N LYS A 100 -15.29 8.36 -5.17
CA LYS A 100 -16.26 9.29 -5.76
C LYS A 100 -17.64 9.06 -5.19
N PHE A 101 -18.15 10.01 -4.40
CA PHE A 101 -19.45 9.93 -3.76
C PHE A 101 -20.58 10.61 -4.55
N ASN A 102 -20.25 11.59 -5.38
CA ASN A 102 -21.24 12.51 -5.95
C ASN A 102 -21.85 12.04 -7.28
N ARG A 103 -21.59 10.80 -7.71
CA ARG A 103 -22.15 10.28 -8.95
C ARG A 103 -23.55 9.73 -8.70
N LYS A 104 -24.57 10.52 -9.04
CA LYS A 104 -25.98 10.10 -8.96
C LYS A 104 -26.50 9.70 -10.34
N PRO A 105 -27.42 8.69 -10.47
CA PRO A 105 -28.04 7.96 -9.36
C PRO A 105 -27.18 6.82 -8.77
N ASP A 106 -26.06 6.47 -9.40
CA ASP A 106 -25.26 5.28 -9.10
C ASP A 106 -23.91 5.66 -8.49
N PRO A 107 -23.82 5.87 -7.16
CA PRO A 107 -22.55 6.17 -6.51
C PRO A 107 -21.57 5.00 -6.65
N ILE A 108 -20.29 5.33 -6.88
CA ILE A 108 -19.24 4.32 -7.01
C ILE A 108 -18.83 3.82 -5.62
N ASP A 109 -18.48 4.75 -4.73
CA ASP A 109 -17.77 4.49 -3.48
C ASP A 109 -18.61 4.83 -2.22
N ASP A 110 -19.92 4.97 -2.36
CA ASP A 110 -20.89 5.15 -1.27
C ASP A 110 -22.18 4.45 -1.67
N ASN A 111 -22.14 3.13 -1.64
CA ASN A 111 -23.25 2.29 -2.06
C ASN A 111 -23.59 1.24 -0.98
N SER A 112 -24.76 0.62 -1.09
CA SER A 112 -25.26 -0.32 -0.09
C SER A 112 -24.51 -1.65 -0.02
N PHE A 113 -23.58 -1.91 -0.94
CA PHE A 113 -22.76 -3.11 -0.97
C PHE A 113 -21.41 -2.89 -0.28
N ASP A 114 -21.01 -1.63 -0.01
CA ASP A 114 -19.80 -1.33 0.75
C ASP A 114 -19.91 -1.89 2.17
N LYS A 115 -18.87 -2.59 2.63
CA LYS A 115 -18.78 -3.05 4.02
C LYS A 115 -18.30 -1.94 4.95
N VAL A 116 -17.56 -0.99 4.40
CA VAL A 116 -17.15 0.24 5.07
C VAL A 116 -17.23 1.38 4.07
N VAL A 117 -17.69 2.54 4.51
CA VAL A 117 -17.70 3.75 3.67
C VAL A 117 -16.29 4.36 3.73
N PRO A 118 -15.58 4.46 2.60
CA PRO A 118 -14.27 5.09 2.56
C PRO A 118 -14.38 6.61 2.76
N PRO A 119 -13.31 7.33 3.09
CA PRO A 119 -13.28 8.78 2.96
C PRO A 119 -13.56 9.22 1.52
N ALA A 120 -14.26 10.34 1.33
CA ALA A 120 -14.42 10.94 0.01
C ALA A 120 -13.08 11.49 -0.51
N ASP A 121 -12.91 11.53 -1.83
CA ASP A 121 -11.73 12.10 -2.50
C ASP A 121 -10.40 11.44 -2.04
N LEU A 122 -10.47 10.19 -1.64
CA LEU A 122 -9.31 9.41 -1.20
C LEU A 122 -8.61 8.80 -2.42
N PRO A 123 -7.37 9.19 -2.74
CA PRO A 123 -6.62 8.55 -3.81
C PRO A 123 -6.23 7.12 -3.43
N TYR A 124 -6.22 6.22 -4.43
CA TYR A 124 -5.83 4.83 -4.26
C TYR A 124 -5.05 4.34 -5.49
N VAL A 125 -4.24 3.30 -5.32
CA VAL A 125 -3.66 2.49 -6.40
C VAL A 125 -4.72 1.50 -6.85
N GLY A 126 -4.98 1.41 -8.14
CA GLY A 126 -6.02 0.55 -8.71
C GLY A 126 -5.51 -0.35 -9.81
N TRP A 127 -6.39 -1.17 -10.37
CA TRP A 127 -6.14 -2.08 -11.52
C TRP A 127 -4.86 -2.91 -11.42
N THR A 128 -4.38 -3.16 -10.21
CA THR A 128 -3.11 -3.85 -9.95
C THR A 128 -3.01 -5.18 -10.68
N GLU A 129 -1.78 -5.55 -11.10
CA GLU A 129 -1.47 -6.83 -11.73
C GLU A 129 -0.38 -7.62 -10.98
N PRO A 130 -0.33 -8.95 -11.11
CA PRO A 130 0.73 -9.75 -10.49
C PRO A 130 2.13 -9.38 -11.01
N GLY A 131 3.07 -9.18 -10.10
CA GLY A 131 4.44 -8.75 -10.38
C GLY A 131 4.69 -7.28 -10.09
N GLU A 132 3.65 -6.47 -10.01
CA GLU A 132 3.76 -5.06 -9.67
C GLU A 132 4.15 -4.85 -8.21
N TRP A 133 4.80 -3.72 -7.96
CA TRP A 133 5.17 -3.30 -6.61
C TRP A 133 5.35 -1.78 -6.53
N PHE A 134 5.20 -1.24 -5.33
CA PHE A 134 5.51 0.16 -5.06
C PHE A 134 6.05 0.35 -3.65
N ASP A 135 6.94 1.33 -3.50
CA ASP A 135 7.62 1.67 -2.25
C ASP A 135 6.97 2.86 -1.56
N ILE A 136 6.91 2.82 -0.25
CA ILE A 136 6.42 3.92 0.58
C ILE A 136 7.43 4.22 1.69
N THR A 137 7.99 5.41 1.68
CA THR A 137 8.79 5.90 2.80
C THR A 137 7.90 6.27 3.99
N VAL A 138 8.21 5.69 5.14
CA VAL A 138 7.52 5.99 6.40
C VAL A 138 8.51 6.47 7.46
N ASP A 139 8.02 7.32 8.40
CA ASP A 139 8.74 7.73 9.61
C ASP A 139 8.06 7.14 10.85
N VAL A 140 8.77 6.26 11.54
CA VAL A 140 8.27 5.50 12.69
C VAL A 140 8.67 6.20 13.98
N THR A 141 7.71 6.67 14.75
CA THR A 141 7.96 7.45 15.98
C THR A 141 8.67 6.64 17.07
N HIS A 142 8.34 5.35 17.19
CA HIS A 142 8.89 4.47 18.19
C HIS A 142 9.16 3.09 17.61
N ARG A 143 10.34 2.51 17.88
CA ARG A 143 10.61 1.11 17.58
C ARG A 143 9.54 0.21 18.22
N GLY A 144 9.05 -0.79 17.49
CA GLY A 144 8.08 -1.75 18.02
C GLY A 144 7.43 -2.62 16.97
N THR A 145 6.47 -3.42 17.40
CA THR A 145 5.58 -4.19 16.53
C THR A 145 4.33 -3.37 16.25
N TYR A 146 3.90 -3.37 15.01
CA TYR A 146 2.71 -2.67 14.53
C TYR A 146 1.79 -3.63 13.81
N ALA A 147 0.50 -3.58 14.14
CA ALA A 147 -0.55 -4.22 13.36
C ALA A 147 -1.11 -3.22 12.35
N ALA A 148 -1.45 -3.68 11.15
CA ALA A 148 -2.02 -2.85 10.11
C ALA A 148 -3.42 -3.34 9.71
N ASP A 149 -4.40 -2.44 9.75
CA ASP A 149 -5.67 -2.60 9.07
C ASP A 149 -5.48 -2.17 7.61
N PHE A 150 -6.23 -2.76 6.67
CA PHE A 150 -6.09 -2.47 5.25
C PHE A 150 -7.43 -2.18 4.58
N LEU A 151 -7.56 -0.99 3.97
CA LEU A 151 -8.73 -0.59 3.18
C LEU A 151 -8.50 -0.89 1.71
N TYR A 152 -9.41 -1.68 1.10
CA TYR A 152 -9.25 -2.16 -0.26
C TYR A 152 -10.58 -2.53 -0.92
N THR A 153 -10.54 -2.72 -2.25
CA THR A 153 -11.51 -3.54 -3.01
C THR A 153 -10.76 -4.60 -3.81
N SER A 154 -11.40 -5.71 -4.16
CA SER A 154 -10.76 -6.77 -4.93
C SER A 154 -11.76 -7.56 -5.77
N ASN A 155 -11.46 -7.72 -7.06
CA ASN A 155 -12.33 -8.44 -7.98
C ASN A 155 -12.39 -9.94 -7.66
N ARG A 156 -11.23 -10.59 -7.51
CA ARG A 156 -11.16 -12.05 -7.42
C ARG A 156 -10.42 -12.54 -6.17
N GLY A 157 -10.15 -11.67 -5.23
CA GLY A 157 -9.20 -11.95 -4.16
C GLY A 157 -7.77 -12.00 -4.71
N GLY A 158 -6.88 -12.59 -3.97
CA GLY A 158 -5.47 -12.71 -4.34
C GLY A 158 -4.55 -12.62 -3.15
N THR A 159 -3.27 -12.42 -3.42
CA THR A 159 -2.25 -12.26 -2.38
C THR A 159 -1.37 -11.06 -2.65
N ILE A 160 -1.01 -10.37 -1.59
CA ILE A 160 0.02 -9.33 -1.57
C ILE A 160 1.10 -9.71 -0.56
N SER A 161 2.25 -9.04 -0.56
CA SER A 161 3.21 -9.12 0.54
C SER A 161 3.80 -7.75 0.84
N ILE A 162 4.36 -7.60 2.05
CA ILE A 162 4.99 -6.35 2.47
C ILE A 162 6.45 -6.64 2.84
N ASP A 163 7.37 -5.96 2.14
CA ASP A 163 8.75 -5.89 2.57
C ASP A 163 8.96 -4.70 3.53
N VAL A 164 9.90 -4.85 4.42
CA VAL A 164 10.43 -3.76 5.25
C VAL A 164 11.92 -3.62 4.98
N ASN A 165 12.31 -2.48 4.43
CA ASN A 165 13.70 -2.18 4.06
C ASN A 165 14.32 -3.27 3.17
N GLY A 166 13.58 -3.69 2.13
CA GLY A 166 13.99 -4.68 1.13
C GLY A 166 14.01 -6.13 1.61
N LYS A 167 13.35 -6.42 2.73
CA LYS A 167 13.22 -7.78 3.25
C LYS A 167 11.76 -8.13 3.47
N ASP A 168 11.32 -9.27 2.93
CA ASP A 168 9.98 -9.80 3.18
C ASP A 168 9.72 -9.90 4.70
N ALA A 169 8.67 -9.21 5.14
CA ALA A 169 8.29 -9.10 6.54
C ALA A 169 6.99 -9.84 6.87
N THR A 170 6.18 -10.18 5.87
CA THR A 170 4.85 -10.76 6.07
C THR A 170 4.65 -12.13 5.43
N GLY A 171 5.43 -12.46 4.38
CA GLY A 171 5.03 -13.51 3.45
C GLY A 171 3.74 -13.14 2.71
N PRO A 172 3.14 -14.10 1.96
CA PRO A 172 1.87 -13.89 1.28
C PRO A 172 0.72 -13.63 2.25
N LEU A 173 -0.02 -12.53 2.01
CA LEU A 173 -1.21 -12.10 2.76
C LEU A 173 -2.43 -12.31 1.87
N GLU A 174 -3.40 -13.08 2.36
CA GLU A 174 -4.64 -13.34 1.63
C GLU A 174 -5.56 -12.12 1.63
N ILE A 175 -5.94 -11.68 0.44
CA ILE A 175 -6.92 -10.62 0.19
C ILE A 175 -8.21 -11.29 -0.30
N THR A 176 -9.30 -11.14 0.45
CA THR A 176 -10.59 -11.70 0.04
C THR A 176 -11.23 -10.89 -1.06
N THR A 177 -11.99 -11.54 -1.94
CA THR A 177 -12.79 -10.82 -2.94
C THR A 177 -13.86 -9.95 -2.28
N THR A 178 -14.10 -8.79 -2.88
CA THR A 178 -15.24 -7.93 -2.53
C THR A 178 -16.34 -7.98 -3.57
N ASN A 179 -16.22 -8.89 -4.56
CA ASN A 179 -17.20 -9.06 -5.60
C ASN A 179 -18.52 -9.58 -5.03
N ASP A 180 -19.62 -8.88 -5.34
CA ASP A 180 -20.99 -9.27 -5.03
C ASP A 180 -21.85 -9.18 -6.31
N PRO A 181 -22.23 -10.32 -6.91
CA PRO A 181 -23.05 -10.33 -8.12
C PRO A 181 -24.48 -9.85 -7.89
N ALA A 182 -24.92 -9.62 -6.65
CA ALA A 182 -26.20 -9.00 -6.35
C ALA A 182 -26.22 -7.51 -6.69
N ASP A 183 -25.06 -6.85 -6.85
CA ASP A 183 -25.02 -5.49 -7.38
C ASP A 183 -25.44 -5.49 -8.85
N PRO A 184 -26.52 -4.75 -9.21
CA PRO A 184 -27.02 -4.72 -10.58
C PRO A 184 -26.08 -4.05 -11.58
N LEU A 185 -25.07 -3.30 -11.10
CA LEU A 185 -24.10 -2.61 -11.94
C LEU A 185 -22.85 -3.48 -12.11
N ALA A 186 -22.75 -4.21 -13.21
CA ALA A 186 -21.70 -5.17 -13.48
C ALA A 186 -20.27 -4.59 -13.29
N TRP A 187 -20.05 -3.34 -13.69
CA TRP A 187 -18.76 -2.66 -13.53
C TRP A 187 -18.42 -2.33 -12.08
N ARG A 188 -19.45 -2.25 -11.17
CA ARG A 188 -19.26 -1.94 -9.76
C ARG A 188 -19.19 -3.19 -8.88
N GLN A 189 -19.57 -4.36 -9.34
CA GLN A 189 -19.73 -5.59 -8.53
C GLN A 189 -18.56 -5.95 -7.63
N TRP A 190 -17.35 -5.57 -7.96
CA TRP A 190 -16.16 -5.82 -7.14
C TRP A 190 -15.63 -4.56 -6.45
N HIS A 191 -16.15 -3.39 -6.79
CA HIS A 191 -15.72 -2.09 -6.29
C HIS A 191 -16.45 -1.74 -4.98
N HIS A 192 -16.51 -2.70 -4.07
CA HIS A 192 -17.13 -2.57 -2.75
C HIS A 192 -16.05 -2.52 -1.69
N TRP A 193 -15.96 -1.39 -0.99
CA TRP A 193 -14.90 -1.16 -0.01
C TRP A 193 -15.03 -2.07 1.20
N ASN A 194 -13.89 -2.67 1.61
CA ASN A 194 -13.76 -3.56 2.75
C ASN A 194 -12.52 -3.20 3.57
N LEU A 195 -12.59 -3.41 4.89
CA LEU A 195 -11.49 -3.21 5.81
C LEU A 195 -11.04 -4.55 6.38
N ALA A 196 -9.87 -5.03 5.99
CA ALA A 196 -9.22 -6.16 6.62
C ALA A 196 -8.54 -5.71 7.92
N SER A 197 -9.17 -6.01 9.06
CA SER A 197 -8.63 -5.64 10.37
C SER A 197 -7.41 -6.49 10.72
N GLN A 198 -6.32 -5.85 11.17
CA GLN A 198 -5.08 -6.49 11.57
C GLN A 198 -4.57 -7.52 10.54
N LEU A 199 -4.63 -7.15 9.25
CA LEU A 199 -4.24 -8.02 8.13
C LEU A 199 -2.87 -8.64 8.37
N PHE A 200 -1.92 -7.85 8.91
CA PHE A 200 -0.59 -8.33 9.25
C PHE A 200 0.01 -7.58 10.45
N LYS A 201 1.15 -8.09 10.93
CA LYS A 201 1.98 -7.44 11.94
C LYS A 201 3.42 -7.41 11.48
N VAL A 202 4.08 -6.25 11.66
CA VAL A 202 5.50 -6.07 11.32
C VAL A 202 6.26 -5.39 12.44
N SER A 203 7.56 -5.70 12.53
CA SER A 203 8.49 -5.03 13.44
C SER A 203 9.18 -3.89 12.69
N LEU A 204 9.03 -2.66 13.18
CA LEU A 204 9.62 -1.47 12.57
C LEU A 204 10.65 -0.84 13.50
N SER A 205 11.74 -0.34 12.92
CA SER A 205 12.73 0.48 13.60
C SER A 205 12.23 1.92 13.75
N LYS A 206 12.69 2.66 14.76
CA LYS A 206 12.42 4.09 14.88
C LYS A 206 13.06 4.85 13.71
N GLY A 207 12.38 5.88 13.19
CA GLY A 207 12.81 6.72 12.10
C GLY A 207 12.43 6.14 10.73
N LYS A 208 13.22 6.45 9.71
CA LYS A 208 12.92 6.09 8.32
C LYS A 208 12.90 4.57 8.10
N ASN A 209 11.83 4.10 7.49
CA ASN A 209 11.72 2.75 6.90
C ASN A 209 11.11 2.88 5.51
N ILE A 210 11.36 1.89 4.66
CA ILE A 210 10.72 1.73 3.35
C ILE A 210 9.83 0.49 3.44
N LEU A 211 8.56 0.66 3.13
CA LEU A 211 7.61 -0.42 2.94
C LEU A 211 7.45 -0.67 1.44
N THR A 212 7.70 -1.90 0.96
CA THR A 212 7.39 -2.28 -0.41
C THR A 212 6.14 -3.14 -0.41
N VAL A 213 5.13 -2.74 -1.14
CA VAL A 213 3.90 -3.51 -1.36
C VAL A 213 4.05 -4.27 -2.67
N HIS A 214 3.97 -5.59 -2.63
CA HIS A 214 4.03 -6.47 -3.81
C HIS A 214 2.67 -7.06 -4.11
N ILE A 215 2.29 -7.09 -5.37
CA ILE A 215 1.11 -7.80 -5.87
C ILE A 215 1.57 -9.19 -6.34
N LEU A 216 1.14 -10.25 -5.66
CA LEU A 216 1.64 -11.59 -5.92
C LEU A 216 0.73 -12.40 -6.86
N THR A 217 -0.59 -12.35 -6.63
CA THR A 217 -1.54 -13.13 -7.44
C THR A 217 -2.83 -12.35 -7.71
N ASN A 218 -3.52 -12.73 -8.79
CA ASN A 218 -4.83 -12.28 -9.26
C ASN A 218 -4.94 -10.81 -9.65
N GLY A 219 -4.31 -9.89 -8.95
CA GLY A 219 -4.41 -8.46 -9.25
C GLY A 219 -5.86 -7.94 -9.28
N ASN A 220 -6.08 -6.85 -10.02
CA ASN A 220 -7.34 -6.13 -10.14
C ASN A 220 -7.94 -5.81 -8.76
N MET A 221 -7.11 -5.17 -7.95
CA MET A 221 -7.41 -4.68 -6.61
C MET A 221 -7.24 -3.17 -6.57
N ASN A 222 -8.03 -2.49 -5.72
CA ASN A 222 -7.82 -1.10 -5.35
C ASN A 222 -7.27 -1.05 -3.93
N LEU A 223 -6.10 -0.48 -3.76
CA LEU A 223 -5.36 -0.40 -2.51
C LEU A 223 -5.38 1.05 -2.01
N ALA A 224 -6.13 1.34 -0.94
CA ALA A 224 -6.29 2.70 -0.45
C ALA A 224 -5.25 3.07 0.61
N TYR A 225 -5.26 2.37 1.74
CA TYR A 225 -4.30 2.64 2.81
C TYR A 225 -4.14 1.48 3.78
N PHE A 226 -3.00 1.48 4.48
CA PHE A 226 -2.77 0.72 5.71
C PHE A 226 -2.89 1.66 6.92
N ASP A 227 -3.61 1.25 7.97
CA ASP A 227 -3.71 1.99 9.24
C ASP A 227 -2.92 1.26 10.33
N PHE A 228 -1.73 1.78 10.65
CA PHE A 228 -0.77 1.15 11.56
C PHE A 228 -1.04 1.54 13.01
N LYS A 229 -1.20 0.54 13.87
CA LYS A 229 -1.38 0.68 15.32
C LYS A 229 -0.30 -0.09 16.05
N ARG A 230 0.34 0.54 17.01
CA ARG A 230 1.36 -0.13 17.82
C ARG A 230 0.72 -1.23 18.68
N VAL A 231 1.33 -2.41 18.64
CA VAL A 231 0.93 -3.54 19.50
C VAL A 231 1.83 -3.54 20.72
N HIS A 232 1.21 -3.68 21.91
CA HIS A 232 1.90 -3.72 23.20
C HIS A 232 2.21 -5.15 23.63
#